data_5878003ee9cb1b2e33e32e247f72f69d
#
_entry.id   5878003ee9cb1b2e33e32e247f72f69d
#
_cell.length_a   1.000
_cell.length_b   1.000
_cell.length_c   1.000
_cell.angle_alpha   90.00
_cell.angle_beta   90.00
_cell.angle_gamma   90.00
#
_symmetry.space_group_name_H-M   'P 1'
#
loop_
_entity.id
_entity.type
_entity.pdbx_description
1 polymer ?
#
loop_
_entity_poly.entity_id
_entity_poly.type
_entity_poly.pdbx_seq_one_letter_code
_entity_poly.pdbx_strand_id
1 'polypeptide(L)'
;MARHLLVTNDYPPKTGGIQVYLHELWRRLEPGRAVVLTASSHPDAAAFDRASEVVIERVASPTLFLPTPKSLAAIEGAIARHQPDLVLLDPAWPLGLLGPHLSRPYGVVLHGAEVAIPARLPLLASSLRRVLRHAELAISAGGYPRAEARRNAAEFTPPTVVIAPGVDPVRFAPLETERRAALRQSFGLDADALVVISYSRLVPRKGMDTLIEAAARLGPSWPNLRIIIGGEGRDRARLERLAARRQAPVRFLGRVPDDELGQWLAASDLFVMDCRRRWLGLEQEGFGIVFLEAAASGLAQVAGRSGGSHEAVVDGETGYVVDAPRRADDLAHAVSTLLADPLRRSVMGARARTLAVATYDWDILAATLSRELAPYDHFGRVDRLT
;
A
#
# COMPACT_ATOMS: atom_id res chain seq x y z
N MET A 1 7.32 -20.36 15.80
CA MET A 1 6.45 -19.25 15.45
C MET A 1 5.01 -19.64 15.80
N ALA A 2 4.23 -18.73 16.37
CA ALA A 2 2.85 -18.95 16.74
C ALA A 2 1.99 -19.35 15.54
N ARG A 3 1.06 -20.29 15.75
CA ARG A 3 -0.04 -20.49 14.83
C ARG A 3 -0.97 -19.28 14.90
N HIS A 4 -1.27 -18.65 13.80
CA HIS A 4 -2.17 -17.52 13.82
C HIS A 4 -3.22 -17.59 12.70
N LEU A 5 -4.38 -17.01 13.00
CA LEU A 5 -5.51 -16.88 12.11
C LEU A 5 -5.61 -15.41 11.68
N LEU A 6 -5.28 -15.11 10.42
CA LEU A 6 -5.60 -13.81 9.83
C LEU A 6 -7.06 -13.79 9.40
N VAL A 7 -7.82 -12.86 9.92
CA VAL A 7 -9.23 -12.62 9.53
C VAL A 7 -9.30 -11.31 8.77
N THR A 8 -9.60 -11.36 7.48
CA THR A 8 -9.63 -10.18 6.62
C THR A 8 -10.75 -10.23 5.59
N ASN A 9 -11.27 -9.06 5.23
CA ASN A 9 -12.15 -8.91 4.06
C ASN A 9 -11.36 -8.68 2.76
N ASP A 10 -10.07 -8.36 2.87
CA ASP A 10 -9.23 -7.86 1.80
C ASP A 10 -8.08 -8.83 1.49
N TYR A 11 -8.40 -9.90 0.77
CA TYR A 11 -7.43 -10.91 0.34
C TYR A 11 -7.60 -11.25 -1.15
N PRO A 12 -6.52 -11.66 -1.86
CA PRO A 12 -6.63 -12.09 -3.25
C PRO A 12 -7.69 -13.18 -3.48
N PRO A 13 -8.24 -13.27 -4.70
CA PRO A 13 -7.85 -12.56 -5.92
C PRO A 13 -8.42 -11.14 -6.07
N LYS A 14 -9.01 -10.54 -5.03
CA LYS A 14 -9.30 -9.11 -5.05
C LYS A 14 -8.00 -8.33 -5.26
N THR A 15 -8.06 -7.25 -6.05
CA THR A 15 -6.90 -6.43 -6.37
C THR A 15 -6.86 -5.15 -5.55
N GLY A 16 -5.69 -4.80 -5.01
CA GLY A 16 -5.45 -3.57 -4.25
C GLY A 16 -4.22 -3.66 -3.35
N GLY A 17 -3.79 -2.54 -2.80
CA GLY A 17 -2.58 -2.48 -1.99
C GLY A 17 -2.65 -3.29 -0.69
N ILE A 18 -3.82 -3.30 -0.02
CA ILE A 18 -4.00 -4.10 1.21
C ILE A 18 -3.92 -5.60 0.89
N GLN A 19 -4.57 -6.02 -0.20
CA GLN A 19 -4.57 -7.41 -0.66
C GLN A 19 -3.15 -7.90 -0.96
N VAL A 20 -2.37 -7.11 -1.69
CA VAL A 20 -0.95 -7.39 -1.97
C VAL A 20 -0.15 -7.44 -0.67
N TYR A 21 -0.31 -6.45 0.21
CA TYR A 21 0.37 -6.37 1.49
C TYR A 21 0.17 -7.62 2.36
N LEU A 22 -1.08 -8.02 2.56
CA LEU A 22 -1.40 -9.18 3.37
C LEU A 22 -0.89 -10.47 2.71
N HIS A 23 -1.13 -10.62 1.41
CA HIS A 23 -0.70 -11.83 0.69
C HIS A 23 0.82 -11.99 0.69
N GLU A 24 1.55 -10.95 0.33
CA GLU A 24 3.00 -11.01 0.22
C GLU A 24 3.70 -11.28 1.55
N LEU A 25 3.17 -10.77 2.66
CA LEU A 25 3.70 -11.08 3.98
C LEU A 25 3.34 -12.50 4.43
N TRP A 26 2.06 -12.89 4.30
CA TRP A 26 1.59 -14.15 4.87
C TRP A 26 2.05 -15.39 4.10
N ARG A 27 2.20 -15.31 2.78
CA ARG A 27 2.73 -16.42 1.96
C ARG A 27 4.22 -16.73 2.20
N ARG A 28 4.95 -15.80 2.80
CA ARG A 28 6.38 -15.96 3.15
C ARG A 28 6.61 -16.45 4.57
N LEU A 29 5.58 -16.60 5.35
CA LEU A 29 5.69 -17.19 6.67
C LEU A 29 5.90 -18.70 6.56
N GLU A 30 6.45 -19.29 7.64
CA GLU A 30 6.69 -20.73 7.71
C GLU A 30 5.39 -21.52 7.39
N PRO A 31 5.43 -22.52 6.47
CA PRO A 31 4.25 -23.27 6.07
C PRO A 31 3.49 -23.89 7.26
N GLY A 32 2.17 -23.83 7.23
CA GLY A 32 1.30 -24.37 8.27
C GLY A 32 1.18 -23.52 9.56
N ARG A 33 1.86 -22.37 9.63
CA ARG A 33 1.75 -21.45 10.77
C ARG A 33 0.65 -20.41 10.62
N ALA A 34 0.21 -20.15 9.40
CA ALA A 34 -0.81 -19.16 9.09
C ALA A 34 -2.03 -19.80 8.42
N VAL A 35 -3.21 -19.38 8.85
CA VAL A 35 -4.47 -19.63 8.16
C VAL A 35 -5.12 -18.28 7.87
N VAL A 36 -5.71 -18.11 6.71
CA VAL A 36 -6.43 -16.89 6.32
C VAL A 36 -7.92 -17.20 6.23
N LEU A 37 -8.72 -16.53 7.05
CA LEU A 37 -10.18 -16.52 6.95
C LEU A 37 -10.63 -15.27 6.21
N THR A 38 -11.29 -15.44 5.05
CA THR A 38 -11.72 -14.32 4.23
C THR A 38 -13.09 -14.54 3.59
N ALA A 39 -13.62 -13.52 2.90
CA ALA A 39 -14.91 -13.60 2.24
C ALA A 39 -14.83 -14.29 0.85
N SER A 40 -15.90 -14.96 0.46
CA SER A 40 -16.07 -15.57 -0.87
C SER A 40 -16.76 -14.59 -1.82
N SER A 41 -16.04 -13.57 -2.29
CA SER A 41 -16.64 -12.46 -3.06
C SER A 41 -16.04 -12.27 -4.47
N HIS A 42 -15.22 -13.22 -4.95
CA HIS A 42 -14.58 -13.13 -6.27
C HIS A 42 -14.76 -14.45 -7.03
N PRO A 43 -15.08 -14.43 -8.35
CA PRO A 43 -15.28 -15.66 -9.14
C PRO A 43 -14.06 -16.57 -9.16
N ASP A 44 -12.85 -16.03 -9.21
CA ASP A 44 -11.60 -16.77 -9.28
C ASP A 44 -11.08 -17.25 -7.91
N ALA A 45 -11.84 -17.04 -6.83
CA ALA A 45 -11.40 -17.36 -5.47
C ALA A 45 -10.96 -18.83 -5.33
N ALA A 46 -11.76 -19.78 -5.83
CA ALA A 46 -11.45 -21.19 -5.72
C ALA A 46 -10.19 -21.61 -6.52
N ALA A 47 -9.91 -20.95 -7.64
CA ALA A 47 -8.70 -21.21 -8.42
C ALA A 47 -7.47 -20.66 -7.69
N PHE A 48 -7.57 -19.47 -7.15
CA PHE A 48 -6.51 -18.85 -6.35
C PHE A 48 -6.17 -19.69 -5.11
N ASP A 49 -7.18 -20.14 -4.35
CA ASP A 49 -6.99 -20.92 -3.13
C ASP A 49 -6.28 -22.24 -3.37
N ARG A 50 -6.59 -22.94 -4.49
CA ARG A 50 -5.89 -24.17 -4.86
C ARG A 50 -4.42 -23.97 -5.22
N ALA A 51 -4.05 -22.80 -5.70
CA ALA A 51 -2.67 -22.46 -6.06
C ALA A 51 -1.87 -21.85 -4.90
N SER A 52 -2.54 -21.54 -3.77
CA SER A 52 -1.94 -20.85 -2.63
C SER A 52 -1.18 -21.83 -1.73
N GLU A 53 0.00 -21.41 -1.29
CA GLU A 53 0.78 -22.11 -0.26
C GLU A 53 0.23 -21.89 1.16
N VAL A 54 -0.56 -20.82 1.33
CA VAL A 54 -1.23 -20.51 2.60
C VAL A 54 -2.60 -21.18 2.62
N VAL A 55 -2.98 -21.74 3.76
CA VAL A 55 -4.32 -22.28 3.97
C VAL A 55 -5.34 -21.15 3.98
N ILE A 56 -6.25 -21.15 3.01
CA ILE A 56 -7.30 -20.12 2.89
C ILE A 56 -8.65 -20.78 3.13
N GLU A 57 -9.39 -20.24 4.09
CA GLU A 57 -10.77 -20.60 4.34
C GLU A 57 -11.69 -19.43 3.96
N ARG A 58 -12.73 -19.69 3.18
CA ARG A 58 -13.67 -18.64 2.77
C ARG A 58 -15.04 -18.86 3.38
N VAL A 59 -15.54 -17.81 4.02
CA VAL A 59 -16.93 -17.79 4.47
C VAL A 59 -17.87 -17.59 3.29
N ALA A 60 -19.01 -18.27 3.30
CA ALA A 60 -20.07 -18.12 2.29
C ALA A 60 -20.84 -16.79 2.49
N SER A 61 -20.11 -15.68 2.43
CA SER A 61 -20.62 -14.31 2.57
C SER A 61 -19.86 -13.39 1.63
N PRO A 62 -20.51 -12.39 1.02
CA PRO A 62 -19.82 -11.42 0.17
C PRO A 62 -18.87 -10.51 0.97
N THR A 63 -19.02 -10.46 2.28
CA THR A 63 -18.18 -9.61 3.14
C THR A 63 -17.98 -10.22 4.53
N LEU A 64 -16.80 -10.01 5.08
CA LEU A 64 -16.43 -10.29 6.46
C LEU A 64 -16.08 -9.00 7.24
N PHE A 65 -16.41 -7.86 6.66
CA PHE A 65 -16.03 -6.55 7.17
C PHE A 65 -16.81 -6.09 8.41
N LEU A 66 -18.08 -6.51 8.55
CA LEU A 66 -18.95 -6.03 9.63
C LEU A 66 -18.89 -6.93 10.87
N PRO A 67 -18.91 -6.35 12.09
CA PRO A 67 -18.92 -7.07 13.35
C PRO A 67 -20.31 -7.63 13.67
N THR A 68 -20.72 -8.68 12.99
CA THR A 68 -22.02 -9.33 13.16
C THR A 68 -21.91 -10.63 13.94
N PRO A 69 -23.00 -11.14 14.54
CA PRO A 69 -23.02 -12.47 15.15
C PRO A 69 -22.60 -13.58 14.16
N LYS A 70 -22.92 -13.44 12.88
CA LYS A 70 -22.48 -14.38 11.84
C LYS A 70 -20.98 -14.34 11.62
N SER A 71 -20.38 -13.14 11.61
CA SER A 71 -18.92 -12.97 11.51
C SER A 71 -18.22 -13.55 12.73
N LEU A 72 -18.76 -13.32 13.94
CA LEU A 72 -18.22 -13.91 15.16
C LEU A 72 -18.28 -15.45 15.13
N ALA A 73 -19.41 -16.02 14.75
CA ALA A 73 -19.57 -17.47 14.64
C ALA A 73 -18.63 -18.09 13.59
N ALA A 74 -18.39 -17.40 12.47
CA ALA A 74 -17.45 -17.86 11.45
C ALA A 74 -16.01 -17.86 11.98
N ILE A 75 -15.61 -16.81 12.71
CA ILE A 75 -14.26 -16.71 13.31
C ILE A 75 -14.08 -17.78 14.39
N GLU A 76 -15.04 -17.95 15.30
CA GLU A 76 -15.00 -18.99 16.34
C GLU A 76 -14.97 -20.39 15.74
N GLY A 77 -15.72 -20.63 14.67
CA GLY A 77 -15.65 -21.89 13.92
C GLY A 77 -14.26 -22.16 13.34
N ALA A 78 -13.59 -21.15 12.79
CA ALA A 78 -12.21 -21.28 12.31
C ALA A 78 -11.22 -21.47 13.47
N ILE A 79 -11.40 -20.77 14.59
CA ILE A 79 -10.62 -20.97 15.81
C ILE A 79 -10.73 -22.44 16.29
N ALA A 80 -11.93 -23.00 16.30
CA ALA A 80 -12.15 -24.39 16.73
C ALA A 80 -11.45 -25.40 15.80
N ARG A 81 -11.45 -25.16 14.47
CA ARG A 81 -10.82 -26.06 13.49
C ARG A 81 -9.29 -25.97 13.49
N HIS A 82 -8.76 -24.75 13.53
CA HIS A 82 -7.33 -24.52 13.31
C HIS A 82 -6.52 -24.31 14.59
N GLN A 83 -7.18 -24.12 15.73
CA GLN A 83 -6.56 -23.93 17.05
C GLN A 83 -5.39 -22.92 17.02
N PRO A 84 -5.62 -21.67 16.55
CA PRO A 84 -4.57 -20.65 16.51
C PRO A 84 -4.20 -20.21 17.93
N ASP A 85 -2.96 -19.79 18.11
CA ASP A 85 -2.49 -19.15 19.34
C ASP A 85 -2.91 -17.67 19.40
N LEU A 86 -3.00 -17.02 18.23
CA LEU A 86 -3.36 -15.61 18.08
C LEU A 86 -4.30 -15.41 16.88
N VAL A 87 -5.30 -14.55 17.03
CA VAL A 87 -6.15 -14.10 15.91
C VAL A 87 -5.74 -12.68 15.50
N LEU A 88 -5.47 -12.46 14.24
CA LEU A 88 -5.16 -11.13 13.70
C LEU A 88 -6.36 -10.60 12.92
N LEU A 89 -6.95 -9.50 13.41
CA LEU A 89 -8.15 -8.90 12.81
C LEU A 89 -7.77 -7.75 11.87
N ASP A 90 -8.18 -7.86 10.64
CA ASP A 90 -8.00 -6.88 9.58
C ASP A 90 -9.34 -6.56 8.89
N PRO A 91 -9.79 -5.32 8.94
CA PRO A 91 -9.19 -4.14 9.55
C PRO A 91 -9.40 -4.06 11.08
N ALA A 92 -8.57 -3.26 11.75
CA ALA A 92 -8.70 -2.98 13.18
C ALA A 92 -10.09 -2.43 13.56
N TRP A 93 -10.75 -1.70 12.67
CA TRP A 93 -12.11 -1.22 12.82
C TRP A 93 -12.83 -1.27 11.46
N PRO A 94 -14.08 -1.73 11.36
CA PRO A 94 -14.97 -2.15 12.46
C PRO A 94 -14.83 -3.63 12.89
N LEU A 95 -14.14 -4.49 12.13
CA LEU A 95 -14.06 -5.93 12.40
C LEU A 95 -13.45 -6.23 13.80
N GLY A 96 -12.44 -5.45 14.19
CA GLY A 96 -11.79 -5.56 15.50
C GLY A 96 -12.72 -5.42 16.70
N LEU A 97 -13.93 -4.89 16.54
CA LEU A 97 -14.95 -4.88 17.60
C LEU A 97 -15.35 -6.28 18.07
N LEU A 98 -15.11 -7.31 17.28
CA LEU A 98 -15.31 -8.71 17.67
C LEU A 98 -14.19 -9.23 18.57
N GLY A 99 -12.99 -8.63 18.54
CA GLY A 99 -11.82 -9.10 19.27
C GLY A 99 -12.06 -9.42 20.75
N PRO A 100 -12.65 -8.52 21.56
CA PRO A 100 -12.94 -8.77 22.97
C PRO A 100 -13.96 -9.89 23.22
N HIS A 101 -14.56 -10.45 22.19
CA HIS A 101 -15.55 -11.54 22.26
C HIS A 101 -15.00 -12.88 21.75
N LEU A 102 -13.76 -12.91 21.31
CA LEU A 102 -13.11 -14.13 20.81
C LEU A 102 -12.62 -15.01 21.95
N SER A 103 -12.64 -16.32 21.73
CA SER A 103 -12.11 -17.33 22.64
C SER A 103 -10.58 -17.43 22.63
N ARG A 104 -9.90 -16.62 21.84
CA ARG A 104 -8.44 -16.54 21.71
C ARG A 104 -7.97 -15.10 21.81
N PRO A 105 -6.72 -14.86 22.26
CA PRO A 105 -6.08 -13.55 22.19
C PRO A 105 -6.08 -13.02 20.76
N TYR A 106 -6.17 -11.71 20.62
CA TYR A 106 -6.17 -11.10 19.29
C TYR A 106 -5.22 -9.92 19.14
N GLY A 107 -4.72 -9.74 17.93
CA GLY A 107 -4.05 -8.54 17.47
C GLY A 107 -4.83 -7.87 16.35
N VAL A 108 -4.37 -6.72 15.90
CA VAL A 108 -5.01 -5.94 14.84
C VAL A 108 -4.01 -5.48 13.78
N VAL A 109 -4.48 -5.32 12.54
CA VAL A 109 -3.69 -4.74 11.45
C VAL A 109 -4.21 -3.34 11.14
N LEU A 110 -3.28 -2.37 11.00
CA LEU A 110 -3.58 -0.95 10.82
C LEU A 110 -3.07 -0.48 9.45
N HIS A 111 -3.98 0.03 8.60
CA HIS A 111 -3.64 0.53 7.26
C HIS A 111 -3.80 2.05 7.11
N GLY A 112 -4.65 2.68 7.91
CA GLY A 112 -4.82 4.14 7.93
C GLY A 112 -6.26 4.63 8.03
N ALA A 113 -7.09 4.45 7.02
CA ALA A 113 -8.45 5.01 6.99
C ALA A 113 -9.35 4.44 8.10
N GLU A 114 -9.25 3.14 8.37
CA GLU A 114 -10.00 2.42 9.42
C GLU A 114 -9.57 2.79 10.84
N VAL A 115 -8.47 3.50 10.97
CA VAL A 115 -8.03 4.14 12.24
C VAL A 115 -8.37 5.62 12.22
N ALA A 116 -8.05 6.32 11.14
CA ALA A 116 -8.18 7.77 11.04
C ALA A 116 -9.64 8.23 11.04
N ILE A 117 -10.56 7.47 10.41
CA ILE A 117 -11.98 7.83 10.35
C ILE A 117 -12.64 7.71 11.73
N PRO A 118 -12.62 6.55 12.42
CA PRO A 118 -13.23 6.45 13.74
C PRO A 118 -12.55 7.37 14.77
N ALA A 119 -11.23 7.58 14.69
CA ALA A 119 -10.51 8.47 15.60
C ALA A 119 -11.01 9.92 15.60
N ARG A 120 -11.62 10.38 14.49
CA ARG A 120 -12.15 11.75 14.35
C ARG A 120 -13.61 11.91 14.70
N LEU A 121 -14.31 10.81 14.99
CA LEU A 121 -15.73 10.80 15.31
C LEU A 121 -15.90 10.34 16.77
N PRO A 122 -16.36 11.21 17.72
CA PRO A 122 -16.31 10.95 19.17
C PRO A 122 -16.90 9.58 19.59
N LEU A 123 -18.07 9.22 19.03
CA LEU A 123 -18.71 7.93 19.33
C LEU A 123 -17.91 6.73 18.81
N LEU A 124 -17.30 6.85 17.65
CA LEU A 124 -16.50 5.78 17.06
C LEU A 124 -15.10 5.70 17.69
N ALA A 125 -14.56 6.83 18.15
CA ALA A 125 -13.27 6.89 18.81
C ALA A 125 -13.22 6.04 20.08
N SER A 126 -14.30 6.02 20.87
CA SER A 126 -14.39 5.15 22.06
C SER A 126 -14.39 3.67 21.71
N SER A 127 -15.05 3.30 20.62
CA SER A 127 -15.08 1.93 20.13
C SER A 127 -13.72 1.46 19.62
N LEU A 128 -12.99 2.30 18.87
CA LEU A 128 -11.63 2.02 18.44
C LEU A 128 -10.68 1.88 19.65
N ARG A 129 -10.79 2.79 20.64
CA ARG A 129 -10.00 2.68 21.88
C ARG A 129 -10.23 1.35 22.60
N ARG A 130 -11.48 0.87 22.65
CA ARG A 130 -11.80 -0.44 23.22
C ARG A 130 -11.09 -1.56 22.48
N VAL A 131 -11.10 -1.56 21.16
CA VAL A 131 -10.38 -2.56 20.34
C VAL A 131 -8.88 -2.53 20.65
N LEU A 132 -8.25 -1.36 20.61
CA LEU A 132 -6.81 -1.22 20.82
C LEU A 132 -6.37 -1.58 22.24
N ARG A 133 -7.20 -1.29 23.26
CA ARG A 133 -6.91 -1.59 24.67
C ARG A 133 -6.79 -3.08 24.96
N HIS A 134 -7.56 -3.90 24.28
CA HIS A 134 -7.64 -5.35 24.54
C HIS A 134 -6.86 -6.17 23.50
N ALA A 135 -6.24 -5.53 22.53
CA ALA A 135 -5.39 -6.21 21.56
C ALA A 135 -4.01 -6.49 22.16
N GLU A 136 -3.47 -7.69 21.91
CA GLU A 136 -2.13 -8.08 22.34
C GLU A 136 -1.03 -7.48 21.48
N LEU A 137 -1.33 -7.21 20.22
CA LEU A 137 -0.39 -6.72 19.20
C LEU A 137 -1.11 -5.83 18.18
N ALA A 138 -0.44 -4.77 17.72
CA ALA A 138 -0.84 -4.03 16.53
C ALA A 138 0.27 -4.11 15.48
N ILE A 139 -0.07 -4.55 14.26
CA ILE A 139 0.80 -4.51 13.09
C ILE A 139 0.39 -3.30 12.27
N SER A 140 1.26 -2.32 12.15
CA SER A 140 0.97 -1.07 11.43
C SER A 140 1.67 -1.05 10.07
N ALA A 141 0.90 -0.85 8.99
CA ALA A 141 1.41 -0.77 7.62
C ALA A 141 2.13 0.57 7.31
N GLY A 142 2.68 1.23 8.31
CA GLY A 142 3.44 2.48 8.19
C GLY A 142 3.44 3.29 9.48
N GLY A 143 4.20 4.37 9.49
CA GLY A 143 4.26 5.31 10.61
C GLY A 143 2.95 6.10 10.77
N TYR A 144 2.31 6.44 9.66
CA TYR A 144 1.04 7.19 9.69
C TYR A 144 -0.10 6.44 10.41
N PRO A 145 -0.45 5.18 10.09
CA PRO A 145 -1.48 4.45 10.83
C PRO A 145 -1.15 4.31 12.32
N ARG A 146 0.12 4.06 12.67
CA ARG A 146 0.60 4.02 14.06
C ARG A 146 0.38 5.35 14.77
N ALA A 147 0.72 6.47 14.13
CA ALA A 147 0.54 7.80 14.71
C ALA A 147 -0.94 8.13 14.95
N GLU A 148 -1.83 7.75 14.02
CA GLU A 148 -3.28 7.93 14.17
C GLU A 148 -3.84 7.08 15.32
N ALA A 149 -3.38 5.82 15.47
CA ALA A 149 -3.77 4.95 16.58
C ALA A 149 -3.34 5.54 17.92
N ARG A 150 -2.09 5.96 18.05
CA ARG A 150 -1.55 6.60 19.27
C ARG A 150 -2.27 7.91 19.62
N ARG A 151 -2.59 8.73 18.62
CA ARG A 151 -3.33 9.98 18.85
C ARG A 151 -4.71 9.72 19.47
N ASN A 152 -5.36 8.63 19.10
CA ASN A 152 -6.69 8.27 19.59
C ASN A 152 -6.64 7.49 20.93
N ALA A 153 -5.66 6.63 21.13
CA ALA A 153 -5.65 5.66 22.21
C ALA A 153 -4.45 5.80 23.17
N ALA A 154 -3.48 6.65 22.89
CA ALA A 154 -2.33 7.00 23.74
C ALA A 154 -1.83 5.87 24.67
N GLU A 155 -2.27 5.89 25.93
CA GLU A 155 -1.88 4.93 26.97
C GLU A 155 -2.42 3.49 26.74
N PHE A 156 -3.39 3.32 25.82
CA PHE A 156 -4.07 2.05 25.57
C PHE A 156 -3.66 1.43 24.23
N THR A 157 -2.61 1.92 23.61
CA THR A 157 -2.11 1.34 22.37
C THR A 157 -1.32 0.07 22.72
N PRO A 158 -1.62 -1.09 22.12
CA PRO A 158 -0.85 -2.32 22.35
C PRO A 158 0.59 -2.17 21.83
N PRO A 159 1.49 -3.10 22.17
CA PRO A 159 2.78 -3.24 21.49
C PRO A 159 2.54 -3.14 19.98
N THR A 160 3.22 -2.20 19.34
CA THR A 160 2.96 -1.89 17.92
C THR A 160 4.23 -2.01 17.13
N VAL A 161 4.25 -2.96 16.21
CA VAL A 161 5.30 -3.10 15.20
C VAL A 161 4.90 -2.37 13.92
N VAL A 162 5.85 -1.68 13.31
CA VAL A 162 5.66 -1.10 11.97
C VAL A 162 6.26 -2.05 10.95
N ILE A 163 5.40 -2.61 10.11
CA ILE A 163 5.77 -3.44 8.96
C ILE A 163 5.16 -2.73 7.74
N ALA A 164 5.96 -1.92 7.08
CA ALA A 164 5.51 -1.21 5.89
C ALA A 164 5.19 -2.19 4.75
N PRO A 165 4.45 -1.77 3.71
CA PRO A 165 4.40 -2.52 2.47
C PRO A 165 5.80 -2.75 1.90
N GLY A 166 5.97 -3.84 1.19
CA GLY A 166 7.24 -4.19 0.57
C GLY A 166 7.21 -4.07 -0.95
N VAL A 167 8.32 -4.44 -1.54
CA VAL A 167 8.51 -4.51 -2.99
C VAL A 167 9.28 -5.78 -3.36
N ASP A 168 9.06 -6.29 -4.54
CA ASP A 168 9.87 -7.34 -5.16
C ASP A 168 10.99 -6.67 -6.00
N PRO A 169 12.24 -6.67 -5.53
CA PRO A 169 13.35 -5.97 -6.19
C PRO A 169 13.87 -6.67 -7.45
N VAL A 170 13.43 -7.90 -7.71
CA VAL A 170 13.71 -8.63 -8.96
C VAL A 170 12.73 -8.22 -10.05
N ARG A 171 11.45 -8.18 -9.71
CA ARG A 171 10.39 -7.72 -10.62
C ARG A 171 10.52 -6.24 -10.95
N PHE A 172 10.86 -5.42 -9.96
CA PHE A 172 11.04 -3.97 -10.10
C PHE A 172 12.53 -3.65 -10.05
N ALA A 173 13.15 -3.62 -11.22
CA ALA A 173 14.57 -3.38 -11.37
C ALA A 173 14.85 -2.42 -12.52
N PRO A 174 15.92 -1.60 -12.45
CA PRO A 174 16.39 -0.86 -13.62
C PRO A 174 16.84 -1.83 -14.70
N LEU A 175 16.77 -1.38 -15.94
CA LEU A 175 17.27 -2.13 -17.11
C LEU A 175 18.60 -1.56 -17.57
N GLU A 176 19.42 -2.43 -18.16
CA GLU A 176 20.61 -2.03 -18.91
C GLU A 176 20.22 -1.11 -20.07
N THR A 177 21.13 -0.19 -20.44
CA THR A 177 20.85 0.91 -21.39
C THR A 177 20.25 0.43 -22.71
N GLU A 178 20.80 -0.63 -23.30
CA GLU A 178 20.33 -1.16 -24.58
C GLU A 178 18.92 -1.76 -24.45
N ARG A 179 18.68 -2.55 -23.41
CA ARG A 179 17.37 -3.14 -23.12
C ARG A 179 16.31 -2.07 -22.86
N ARG A 180 16.68 -1.02 -22.11
CA ARG A 180 15.82 0.12 -21.84
C ARG A 180 15.46 0.86 -23.12
N ALA A 181 16.42 1.09 -24.02
CA ALA A 181 16.20 1.74 -25.31
C ALA A 181 15.23 0.94 -26.19
N ALA A 182 15.45 -0.39 -26.33
CA ALA A 182 14.56 -1.27 -27.07
C ALA A 182 13.14 -1.28 -26.50
N LEU A 183 13.00 -1.32 -25.16
CA LEU A 183 11.71 -1.27 -24.47
C LEU A 183 10.99 0.06 -24.72
N ARG A 184 11.69 1.19 -24.67
CA ARG A 184 11.13 2.51 -24.99
C ARG A 184 10.60 2.57 -26.41
N GLN A 185 11.36 2.03 -27.37
CA GLN A 185 10.91 1.92 -28.77
C GLN A 185 9.64 1.09 -28.89
N SER A 186 9.55 -0.08 -28.20
CA SER A 186 8.35 -0.93 -28.24
C SER A 186 7.12 -0.25 -27.64
N PHE A 187 7.31 0.68 -26.69
CA PHE A 187 6.24 1.49 -26.11
C PHE A 187 5.90 2.74 -26.93
N GLY A 188 6.58 2.96 -28.06
CA GLY A 188 6.39 4.14 -28.91
C GLY A 188 6.85 5.43 -28.24
N LEU A 189 7.90 5.36 -27.43
CA LEU A 189 8.55 6.50 -26.81
C LEU A 189 9.78 6.92 -27.63
N ASP A 190 9.90 8.22 -27.92
CA ASP A 190 11.05 8.77 -28.61
C ASP A 190 12.34 8.55 -27.79
N ALA A 191 13.47 8.42 -28.43
CA ALA A 191 14.75 8.14 -27.77
C ALA A 191 15.15 9.24 -26.77
N ASP A 192 14.83 10.50 -27.10
CA ASP A 192 15.10 11.69 -26.28
C ASP A 192 13.95 12.09 -25.38
N ALA A 193 12.82 11.33 -25.36
CA ALA A 193 11.68 11.62 -24.51
C ALA A 193 12.07 11.64 -23.03
N LEU A 194 11.60 12.64 -22.31
CA LEU A 194 11.64 12.70 -20.84
C LEU A 194 10.33 12.14 -20.29
N VAL A 195 10.37 10.92 -19.78
CA VAL A 195 9.20 10.15 -19.40
C VAL A 195 8.96 10.25 -17.89
N VAL A 196 7.87 10.92 -17.54
CA VAL A 196 7.37 10.99 -16.15
C VAL A 196 6.18 10.04 -16.03
N ILE A 197 6.25 9.07 -15.15
CA ILE A 197 5.18 8.12 -14.93
C ILE A 197 4.48 8.34 -13.57
N SER A 198 3.16 8.15 -13.58
CA SER A 198 2.34 8.04 -12.38
C SER A 198 1.41 6.83 -12.53
N TYR A 199 1.35 5.99 -11.53
CA TYR A 199 0.52 4.78 -11.57
C TYR A 199 -0.26 4.60 -10.27
N SER A 200 -1.58 4.53 -10.36
CA SER A 200 -2.46 4.22 -9.21
C SER A 200 -3.92 4.08 -9.63
N ARG A 201 -4.79 3.76 -8.68
CA ARG A 201 -6.24 3.98 -8.89
C ARG A 201 -6.50 5.45 -9.17
N LEU A 202 -7.24 5.75 -10.24
CA LEU A 202 -7.59 7.13 -10.62
C LEU A 202 -8.72 7.67 -9.73
N VAL A 203 -8.32 8.21 -8.60
CA VAL A 203 -9.21 8.85 -7.59
C VAL A 203 -8.63 10.19 -7.16
N PRO A 204 -9.46 11.19 -6.79
CA PRO A 204 -9.01 12.56 -6.59
C PRO A 204 -7.88 12.77 -5.57
N ARG A 205 -7.74 11.88 -4.56
CA ARG A 205 -6.65 12.00 -3.57
C ARG A 205 -5.26 11.72 -4.13
N LYS A 206 -5.17 11.06 -5.30
CA LYS A 206 -3.90 10.71 -5.95
C LYS A 206 -3.24 11.85 -6.71
N GLY A 207 -3.94 12.98 -6.88
CA GLY A 207 -3.36 14.21 -7.40
C GLY A 207 -3.02 14.22 -8.89
N MET A 208 -3.62 13.30 -9.69
CA MET A 208 -3.36 13.25 -11.13
C MET A 208 -3.76 14.54 -11.87
N ASP A 209 -4.75 15.26 -11.36
CA ASP A 209 -5.15 16.56 -11.90
C ASP A 209 -4.07 17.63 -11.68
N THR A 210 -3.41 17.65 -10.51
CA THR A 210 -2.27 18.54 -10.27
C THR A 210 -1.09 18.20 -11.20
N LEU A 211 -0.84 16.91 -11.44
CA LEU A 211 0.20 16.47 -12.39
C LEU A 211 -0.11 16.91 -13.81
N ILE A 212 -1.36 16.81 -14.27
CA ILE A 212 -1.79 17.28 -15.60
C ILE A 212 -1.61 18.79 -15.73
N GLU A 213 -1.99 19.56 -14.72
CA GLU A 213 -1.81 21.02 -14.70
C GLU A 213 -0.32 21.41 -14.71
N ALA A 214 0.52 20.70 -13.94
CA ALA A 214 1.97 20.89 -13.93
C ALA A 214 2.58 20.56 -15.31
N ALA A 215 2.17 19.45 -15.92
CA ALA A 215 2.61 19.03 -17.24
C ALA A 215 2.28 20.06 -18.33
N ALA A 216 1.09 20.65 -18.29
CA ALA A 216 0.70 21.71 -19.23
C ALA A 216 1.58 22.95 -19.11
N ARG A 217 2.02 23.30 -17.88
CA ARG A 217 2.95 24.43 -17.65
C ARG A 217 4.37 24.11 -18.10
N LEU A 218 4.79 22.86 -17.97
CA LEU A 218 6.14 22.43 -18.34
C LEU A 218 6.28 22.22 -19.87
N GLY A 219 5.21 21.83 -20.56
CA GLY A 219 5.22 21.47 -21.98
C GLY A 219 5.94 22.49 -22.90
N PRO A 220 5.71 23.80 -22.77
CA PRO A 220 6.41 24.80 -23.60
C PRO A 220 7.93 24.82 -23.43
N SER A 221 8.44 24.55 -22.25
CA SER A 221 9.88 24.52 -21.94
C SER A 221 10.50 23.12 -22.13
N TRP A 222 9.68 22.08 -22.19
CA TRP A 222 10.09 20.68 -22.29
C TRP A 222 9.30 19.97 -23.41
N PRO A 223 9.58 20.23 -24.71
CA PRO A 223 8.80 19.69 -25.83
C PRO A 223 8.88 18.16 -25.95
N ASN A 224 9.93 17.56 -25.42
CA ASN A 224 10.12 16.11 -25.35
C ASN A 224 9.55 15.48 -24.07
N LEU A 225 8.86 16.22 -23.20
CA LEU A 225 8.19 15.70 -22.01
C LEU A 225 7.02 14.79 -22.41
N ARG A 226 6.93 13.63 -21.78
CA ARG A 226 5.82 12.68 -21.87
C ARG A 226 5.37 12.28 -20.49
N ILE A 227 4.11 12.57 -20.16
CA ILE A 227 3.50 12.11 -18.90
C ILE A 227 2.72 10.84 -19.20
N ILE A 228 3.05 9.78 -18.50
CA ILE A 228 2.38 8.50 -18.59
C ILE A 228 1.54 8.31 -17.33
N ILE A 229 0.21 8.14 -17.49
CA ILE A 229 -0.71 7.89 -16.39
C ILE A 229 -1.31 6.49 -16.55
N GLY A 230 -0.90 5.56 -15.67
CA GLY A 230 -1.43 4.21 -15.61
C GLY A 230 -2.49 4.06 -14.51
N GLY A 231 -3.41 3.13 -14.73
CA GLY A 231 -4.46 2.77 -13.80
C GLY A 231 -5.85 3.17 -14.24
N GLU A 232 -6.83 2.75 -13.44
CA GLU A 232 -8.25 3.01 -13.67
C GLU A 232 -8.92 3.59 -12.43
N GLY A 233 -10.10 4.17 -12.60
CA GLY A 233 -10.90 4.68 -11.50
C GLY A 233 -11.93 5.70 -11.93
N ARG A 234 -12.79 6.05 -10.98
CA ARG A 234 -13.94 6.95 -11.20
C ARG A 234 -13.57 8.35 -11.72
N ASP A 235 -12.31 8.76 -11.59
CA ASP A 235 -11.84 10.08 -11.97
C ASP A 235 -11.29 10.14 -13.42
N ARG A 236 -11.14 8.99 -14.09
CA ARG A 236 -10.50 8.88 -15.40
C ARG A 236 -11.08 9.85 -16.44
N ALA A 237 -12.38 9.81 -16.66
CA ALA A 237 -13.01 10.66 -17.68
C ALA A 237 -12.85 12.18 -17.41
N ARG A 238 -12.78 12.59 -16.13
CA ARG A 238 -12.49 13.98 -15.74
C ARG A 238 -11.06 14.35 -16.06
N LEU A 239 -10.12 13.46 -15.78
CA LEU A 239 -8.68 13.66 -16.01
C LEU A 239 -8.37 13.73 -17.51
N GLU A 240 -8.94 12.87 -18.34
CA GLU A 240 -8.78 12.90 -19.80
C GLU A 240 -9.29 14.23 -20.39
N ARG A 241 -10.49 14.68 -19.96
CA ARG A 241 -11.01 16.00 -20.36
C ARG A 241 -10.12 17.15 -19.89
N LEU A 242 -9.53 17.04 -18.71
CA LEU A 242 -8.59 18.06 -18.21
C LEU A 242 -7.33 18.10 -19.07
N ALA A 243 -6.71 16.96 -19.36
CA ALA A 243 -5.52 16.85 -20.18
C ALA A 243 -5.75 17.44 -21.58
N ALA A 244 -6.88 17.13 -22.22
CA ALA A 244 -7.26 17.67 -23.52
C ALA A 244 -7.43 19.20 -23.48
N ARG A 245 -8.17 19.73 -22.50
CA ARG A 245 -8.38 21.18 -22.36
C ARG A 245 -7.09 21.95 -22.11
N ARG A 246 -6.14 21.36 -21.39
CA ARG A 246 -4.83 21.95 -21.07
C ARG A 246 -3.79 21.70 -22.14
N GLN A 247 -4.10 20.88 -23.15
CA GLN A 247 -3.12 20.42 -24.15
C GLN A 247 -1.86 19.82 -23.49
N ALA A 248 -2.05 19.15 -22.35
CA ALA A 248 -0.96 18.57 -21.59
C ALA A 248 -0.41 17.31 -22.31
N PRO A 249 0.93 17.08 -22.32
CA PRO A 249 1.56 15.95 -22.97
C PRO A 249 1.36 14.63 -22.20
N VAL A 250 0.10 14.21 -22.06
CA VAL A 250 -0.32 13.07 -21.23
C VAL A 250 -0.85 11.93 -22.09
N ARG A 251 -0.34 10.72 -21.82
CA ARG A 251 -0.85 9.46 -22.35
C ARG A 251 -1.43 8.62 -21.20
N PHE A 252 -2.70 8.22 -21.33
CA PHE A 252 -3.37 7.31 -20.38
C PHE A 252 -3.24 5.87 -20.86
N LEU A 253 -2.70 4.97 -20.02
CA LEU A 253 -2.54 3.56 -20.35
C LEU A 253 -3.79 2.73 -20.01
N GLY A 254 -4.64 3.22 -19.11
CA GLY A 254 -5.67 2.37 -18.50
C GLY A 254 -5.08 1.41 -17.48
N ARG A 255 -5.72 0.25 -17.31
CA ARG A 255 -5.19 -0.80 -16.46
C ARG A 255 -3.92 -1.37 -17.10
N VAL A 256 -2.81 -1.25 -16.41
CA VAL A 256 -1.55 -1.86 -16.81
C VAL A 256 -1.52 -3.29 -16.25
N PRO A 257 -1.26 -4.30 -17.06
CA PRO A 257 -1.03 -5.67 -16.59
C PRO A 257 0.11 -5.72 -15.57
N ASP A 258 -0.02 -6.61 -14.60
CA ASP A 258 0.96 -6.69 -13.51
C ASP A 258 2.39 -7.00 -14.00
N ASP A 259 2.53 -7.80 -15.04
CA ASP A 259 3.80 -8.14 -15.68
C ASP A 259 4.42 -7.01 -16.52
N GLU A 260 3.62 -6.03 -16.94
CA GLU A 260 4.09 -4.85 -17.68
C GLU A 260 4.49 -3.68 -16.79
N LEU A 261 3.96 -3.60 -15.54
CA LEU A 261 4.19 -2.43 -14.69
C LEU A 261 5.67 -2.16 -14.42
N GLY A 262 6.46 -3.22 -14.14
CA GLY A 262 7.90 -3.11 -13.95
C GLY A 262 8.60 -2.57 -15.20
N GLN A 263 8.14 -2.96 -16.39
CA GLN A 263 8.68 -2.50 -17.66
C GLN A 263 8.38 -1.00 -17.88
N TRP A 264 7.16 -0.54 -17.61
CA TRP A 264 6.81 0.89 -17.69
C TRP A 264 7.63 1.75 -16.73
N LEU A 265 7.85 1.27 -15.50
CA LEU A 265 8.73 1.96 -14.55
C LEU A 265 10.17 2.00 -15.05
N ALA A 266 10.73 0.89 -15.50
CA ALA A 266 12.09 0.81 -16.01
C ALA A 266 12.32 1.66 -17.30
N ALA A 267 11.28 1.87 -18.12
CA ALA A 267 11.31 2.74 -19.29
C ALA A 267 11.26 4.24 -18.94
N SER A 268 10.85 4.59 -17.72
CA SER A 268 10.61 5.97 -17.29
C SER A 268 11.86 6.65 -16.73
N ASP A 269 11.81 7.96 -16.54
CA ASP A 269 12.89 8.79 -16.01
C ASP A 269 12.59 9.32 -14.61
N LEU A 270 11.31 9.47 -14.26
CA LEU A 270 10.87 10.03 -13.00
C LEU A 270 9.49 9.45 -12.61
N PHE A 271 9.29 9.17 -11.33
CA PHE A 271 7.98 8.82 -10.79
C PHE A 271 7.37 10.00 -10.05
N VAL A 272 6.09 10.28 -10.30
CA VAL A 272 5.37 11.38 -9.65
C VAL A 272 4.01 10.93 -9.19
N MET A 273 3.70 11.12 -7.90
CA MET A 273 2.34 10.96 -7.40
C MET A 273 2.04 12.01 -6.31
N ASP A 274 1.30 13.05 -6.68
CA ASP A 274 1.01 14.19 -5.83
C ASP A 274 -0.19 13.92 -4.90
N CYS A 275 -0.04 12.92 -4.01
CA CYS A 275 -1.07 12.56 -3.05
C CYS A 275 -1.44 13.72 -2.14
N ARG A 276 -2.75 13.90 -1.89
CA ARG A 276 -3.28 14.99 -1.08
C ARG A 276 -4.34 14.55 -0.07
N ARG A 277 -4.43 15.29 1.02
CA ARG A 277 -5.51 15.12 2.00
C ARG A 277 -6.83 15.68 1.44
N ARG A 278 -7.92 14.98 1.73
CA ARG A 278 -9.28 15.41 1.42
C ARG A 278 -10.18 15.25 2.64
N TRP A 279 -11.27 16.00 2.64
CA TRP A 279 -12.30 15.94 3.69
C TRP A 279 -11.71 16.00 5.10
N LEU A 280 -10.95 17.08 5.38
CA LEU A 280 -10.31 17.33 6.68
C LEU A 280 -9.43 16.14 7.16
N GLY A 281 -8.88 15.38 6.21
CA GLY A 281 -7.99 14.24 6.53
C GLY A 281 -8.71 12.90 6.71
N LEU A 282 -9.99 12.79 6.39
CA LEU A 282 -10.69 11.51 6.35
C LEU A 282 -10.25 10.64 5.17
N GLU A 283 -9.83 11.26 4.06
CA GLU A 283 -9.29 10.56 2.89
C GLU A 283 -7.83 10.97 2.68
N GLN A 284 -6.92 10.04 2.98
CA GLN A 284 -5.47 10.19 2.85
C GLN A 284 -4.85 8.94 2.26
N GLU A 285 -3.57 9.00 1.90
CA GLU A 285 -2.79 7.85 1.51
C GLU A 285 -2.25 7.12 2.75
N GLY A 286 -2.37 5.78 2.80
CA GLY A 286 -1.84 4.99 3.89
C GLY A 286 -0.31 4.93 3.87
N PHE A 287 0.25 4.50 2.73
CA PHE A 287 1.69 4.45 2.47
C PHE A 287 1.99 4.68 0.99
N GLY A 288 1.40 3.87 0.09
CA GLY A 288 1.62 3.95 -1.34
C GLY A 288 2.71 3.01 -1.85
N ILE A 289 2.39 1.72 -2.01
CA ILE A 289 3.31 0.68 -2.52
C ILE A 289 4.01 1.11 -3.81
N VAL A 290 3.31 1.81 -4.70
CA VAL A 290 3.83 2.27 -5.99
C VAL A 290 5.08 3.16 -5.88
N PHE A 291 5.30 3.83 -4.75
CA PHE A 291 6.54 4.55 -4.49
C PHE A 291 7.72 3.59 -4.30
N LEU A 292 7.49 2.45 -3.64
CA LEU A 292 8.53 1.42 -3.46
C LEU A 292 8.83 0.72 -4.78
N GLU A 293 7.82 0.46 -5.61
CA GLU A 293 7.97 -0.11 -6.94
C GLU A 293 8.81 0.81 -7.85
N ALA A 294 8.54 2.10 -7.80
CA ALA A 294 9.33 3.11 -8.52
C ALA A 294 10.76 3.22 -7.96
N ALA A 295 10.91 3.22 -6.63
CA ALA A 295 12.23 3.25 -5.98
C ALA A 295 13.07 2.01 -6.35
N ALA A 296 12.50 0.82 -6.28
CA ALA A 296 13.15 -0.43 -6.66
C ALA A 296 13.56 -0.43 -8.15
N SER A 297 12.78 0.23 -9.01
CA SER A 297 13.10 0.44 -10.43
C SER A 297 14.18 1.52 -10.66
N GLY A 298 14.74 2.12 -9.59
CA GLY A 298 15.81 3.11 -9.68
C GLY A 298 15.33 4.51 -10.09
N LEU A 299 14.05 4.84 -9.88
CA LEU A 299 13.51 6.15 -10.21
C LEU A 299 13.62 7.12 -9.03
N ALA A 300 14.09 8.34 -9.30
CA ALA A 300 13.84 9.47 -8.42
C ALA A 300 12.33 9.76 -8.37
N GLN A 301 11.87 10.37 -7.28
CA GLN A 301 10.43 10.47 -7.02
C GLN A 301 10.02 11.88 -6.64
N VAL A 302 8.77 12.25 -6.98
CA VAL A 302 8.12 13.43 -6.41
C VAL A 302 6.81 12.98 -5.77
N ALA A 303 6.70 13.17 -4.46
CA ALA A 303 5.56 12.77 -3.65
C ALA A 303 4.83 13.98 -3.05
N GLY A 304 3.50 14.00 -3.08
CA GLY A 304 2.71 14.96 -2.32
C GLY A 304 2.57 14.52 -0.86
N ARG A 305 2.68 15.44 0.10
CA ARG A 305 2.55 15.16 1.54
C ARG A 305 1.10 14.87 1.92
N SER A 306 0.78 13.59 2.11
CA SER A 306 -0.57 13.13 2.49
C SER A 306 -0.53 11.81 3.24
N GLY A 307 -0.89 11.81 4.51
CA GLY A 307 -0.83 10.59 5.33
C GLY A 307 0.59 10.02 5.34
N GLY A 308 0.73 8.77 4.92
CA GLY A 308 2.02 8.07 4.79
C GLY A 308 2.64 8.10 3.40
N SER A 309 2.08 8.84 2.42
CA SER A 309 2.57 8.82 1.03
C SER A 309 4.04 9.23 0.87
N HIS A 310 4.56 10.00 1.79
CA HIS A 310 5.94 10.49 1.78
C HIS A 310 6.90 9.63 2.62
N GLU A 311 6.41 8.59 3.29
CA GLU A 311 7.27 7.72 4.12
C GLU A 311 8.28 6.92 3.26
N ALA A 312 7.94 6.65 2.01
CA ALA A 312 8.81 5.95 1.06
C ALA A 312 9.79 6.88 0.33
N VAL A 313 9.69 8.22 0.52
CA VAL A 313 10.52 9.22 -0.16
C VAL A 313 11.26 10.05 0.87
N VAL A 314 12.60 9.95 0.87
CA VAL A 314 13.46 10.79 1.71
C VAL A 314 13.72 12.10 0.95
N ASP A 315 13.14 13.20 1.46
CA ASP A 315 13.20 14.50 0.82
C ASP A 315 14.64 15.00 0.63
N GLY A 316 14.97 15.42 -0.60
CA GLY A 316 16.31 15.83 -0.96
C GLY A 316 17.32 14.69 -1.20
N GLU A 317 17.00 13.43 -0.85
CA GLU A 317 17.90 12.29 -1.00
C GLU A 317 17.46 11.27 -2.05
N THR A 318 16.19 10.83 -1.99
CA THR A 318 15.61 9.87 -2.94
C THR A 318 14.60 10.50 -3.88
N GLY A 319 14.28 11.77 -3.66
CA GLY A 319 13.31 12.54 -4.41
C GLY A 319 12.93 13.82 -3.69
N TYR A 320 11.78 14.39 -4.04
CA TYR A 320 11.23 15.57 -3.39
C TYR A 320 9.83 15.31 -2.82
N VAL A 321 9.53 15.96 -1.69
CA VAL A 321 8.21 15.95 -1.06
C VAL A 321 7.56 17.34 -1.19
N VAL A 322 6.45 17.41 -1.92
CA VAL A 322 5.68 18.64 -2.12
C VAL A 322 4.73 18.83 -0.94
N ASP A 323 4.91 19.91 -0.17
CA ASP A 323 4.11 20.22 1.03
C ASP A 323 2.70 20.70 0.70
N ALA A 324 2.54 21.38 -0.43
CA ALA A 324 1.26 21.91 -0.91
C ALA A 324 0.74 21.15 -2.16
N PRO A 325 0.30 19.88 -2.03
CA PRO A 325 0.03 18.98 -3.16
C PRO A 325 -1.21 19.36 -4.01
N ARG A 326 -1.70 20.58 -3.93
CA ARG A 326 -2.73 21.13 -4.82
C ARG A 326 -2.21 22.29 -5.69
N ARG A 327 -0.95 22.67 -5.46
CA ARG A 327 -0.33 23.77 -6.18
C ARG A 327 0.50 23.20 -7.34
N ALA A 328 -0.04 23.32 -8.53
CA ALA A 328 0.62 22.79 -9.72
C ALA A 328 1.98 23.48 -10.00
N ASP A 329 2.20 24.70 -9.51
CA ASP A 329 3.49 25.39 -9.64
C ASP A 329 4.57 24.72 -8.77
N ASP A 330 4.24 24.33 -7.54
CA ASP A 330 5.19 23.67 -6.65
C ASP A 330 5.56 22.27 -7.19
N LEU A 331 4.57 21.54 -7.72
CA LEU A 331 4.81 20.27 -8.38
C LEU A 331 5.63 20.43 -9.68
N ALA A 332 5.30 21.43 -10.52
CA ALA A 332 6.05 21.75 -11.73
C ALA A 332 7.50 22.12 -11.42
N HIS A 333 7.74 22.90 -10.36
CA HIS A 333 9.08 23.25 -9.91
C HIS A 333 9.87 22.01 -9.49
N ALA A 334 9.31 21.12 -8.64
CA ALA A 334 9.99 19.90 -8.22
C ALA A 334 10.31 18.96 -9.41
N VAL A 335 9.36 18.80 -10.33
CA VAL A 335 9.56 18.00 -11.55
C VAL A 335 10.64 18.62 -12.44
N SER A 336 10.55 19.92 -12.74
CA SER A 336 11.52 20.61 -13.61
C SER A 336 12.94 20.57 -13.06
N THR A 337 13.11 20.68 -11.74
CA THR A 337 14.41 20.57 -11.07
C THR A 337 15.07 19.22 -11.35
N LEU A 338 14.29 18.12 -11.30
CA LEU A 338 14.80 16.78 -11.59
C LEU A 338 14.98 16.51 -13.09
N LEU A 339 14.15 17.12 -13.94
CA LEU A 339 14.32 17.00 -15.40
C LEU A 339 15.57 17.76 -15.89
N ALA A 340 15.88 18.91 -15.29
CA ALA A 340 17.02 19.75 -15.66
C ALA A 340 18.38 19.15 -15.22
N ASP A 341 18.40 18.26 -14.23
CA ASP A 341 19.63 17.69 -13.69
C ASP A 341 19.62 16.15 -13.77
N PRO A 342 20.04 15.56 -14.90
CA PRO A 342 20.07 14.11 -15.08
C PRO A 342 20.95 13.39 -14.08
N LEU A 343 22.06 14.02 -13.64
CA LEU A 343 22.99 13.42 -12.66
C LEU A 343 22.30 13.32 -11.29
N ARG A 344 21.72 14.40 -10.81
CA ARG A 344 20.94 14.42 -9.56
C ARG A 344 19.83 13.38 -9.60
N ARG A 345 19.06 13.35 -10.68
CA ARG A 345 17.96 12.38 -10.87
C ARG A 345 18.49 10.94 -10.79
N SER A 346 19.62 10.64 -11.45
CA SER A 346 20.25 9.32 -11.40
C SER A 346 20.73 8.95 -9.99
N VAL A 347 21.40 9.87 -9.31
CA VAL A 347 21.89 9.65 -7.92
C VAL A 347 20.73 9.43 -6.96
N MET A 348 19.67 10.24 -7.04
CA MET A 348 18.47 10.05 -6.20
C MET A 348 17.78 8.71 -6.49
N GLY A 349 17.65 8.32 -7.76
CA GLY A 349 17.08 7.04 -8.15
C GLY A 349 17.89 5.85 -7.63
N ALA A 350 19.22 5.91 -7.73
CA ALA A 350 20.09 4.87 -7.18
C ALA A 350 19.98 4.75 -5.64
N ARG A 351 19.91 5.87 -4.93
CA ARG A 351 19.66 5.89 -3.48
C ARG A 351 18.28 5.35 -3.12
N ALA A 352 17.24 5.71 -3.89
CA ALA A 352 15.89 5.20 -3.71
C ALA A 352 15.87 3.67 -3.83
N ARG A 353 16.54 3.11 -4.85
CA ARG A 353 16.68 1.65 -5.01
C ARG A 353 17.42 1.01 -3.84
N THR A 354 18.56 1.56 -3.45
CA THR A 354 19.33 1.04 -2.31
C THR A 354 18.46 0.96 -1.05
N LEU A 355 17.72 2.03 -0.76
CA LEU A 355 16.81 2.06 0.39
C LEU A 355 15.66 1.03 0.23
N ALA A 356 15.04 0.96 -0.95
CA ALA A 356 13.93 0.04 -1.18
C ALA A 356 14.35 -1.42 -1.00
N VAL A 357 15.47 -1.83 -1.59
CA VAL A 357 15.99 -3.20 -1.49
C VAL A 357 16.45 -3.55 -0.07
N ALA A 358 17.11 -2.62 0.62
CA ALA A 358 17.64 -2.88 1.96
C ALA A 358 16.56 -2.90 3.06
N THR A 359 15.43 -2.20 2.86
CA THR A 359 14.45 -1.96 3.93
C THR A 359 13.08 -2.55 3.63
N TYR A 360 12.68 -2.56 2.35
CA TYR A 360 11.31 -2.86 1.94
C TYR A 360 11.20 -4.12 1.08
N ASP A 361 12.24 -4.96 1.03
CA ASP A 361 12.11 -6.29 0.45
C ASP A 361 11.11 -7.12 1.25
N TRP A 362 10.18 -7.80 0.55
CA TRP A 362 9.15 -8.61 1.20
C TRP A 362 9.70 -9.70 2.11
N ASP A 363 10.86 -10.27 1.79
CA ASP A 363 11.48 -11.33 2.60
C ASP A 363 11.99 -10.77 3.93
N ILE A 364 12.58 -9.57 3.92
CA ILE A 364 13.01 -8.86 5.14
C ILE A 364 11.80 -8.52 6.03
N LEU A 365 10.72 -8.05 5.42
CA LEU A 365 9.51 -7.67 6.16
C LEU A 365 8.77 -8.88 6.71
N ALA A 366 8.71 -9.99 5.97
CA ALA A 366 8.11 -11.24 6.43
C ALA A 366 8.95 -11.87 7.57
N ALA A 367 10.27 -11.81 7.50
CA ALA A 367 11.14 -12.23 8.60
C ALA A 367 10.92 -11.38 9.86
N THR A 368 10.69 -10.06 9.68
CA THR A 368 10.29 -9.18 10.79
C THR A 368 8.95 -9.59 11.37
N LEU A 369 7.93 -9.81 10.55
CA LEU A 369 6.62 -10.29 11.01
C LEU A 369 6.74 -11.61 11.76
N SER A 370 7.49 -12.57 11.24
CA SER A 370 7.73 -13.86 11.89
C SER A 370 8.34 -13.71 13.29
N ARG A 371 9.33 -12.84 13.44
CA ARG A 371 9.97 -12.54 14.73
C ARG A 371 9.01 -11.90 15.73
N GLU A 372 8.20 -10.94 15.28
CA GLU A 372 7.23 -10.25 16.13
C GLU A 372 6.04 -11.14 16.55
N LEU A 373 5.73 -12.17 15.76
CA LEU A 373 4.72 -13.16 16.11
C LEU A 373 5.26 -14.29 17.01
N ALA A 374 6.57 -14.48 17.11
CA ALA A 374 7.19 -15.55 17.89
C ALA A 374 6.80 -15.56 19.39
N PRO A 375 6.68 -14.42 20.08
CA PRO A 375 6.28 -14.40 21.50
C PRO A 375 4.90 -15.02 21.79
N TYR A 376 4.04 -15.10 20.79
CA TYR A 376 2.66 -15.61 20.92
C TYR A 376 2.55 -17.13 20.70
N ASP A 377 3.66 -17.84 20.53
CA ASP A 377 3.71 -19.30 20.23
C ASP A 377 3.13 -20.21 21.34
N HIS A 378 2.76 -19.68 22.49
CA HIS A 378 2.40 -20.48 23.65
C HIS A 378 1.14 -20.01 24.38
N PHE A 379 0.43 -19.01 23.87
CA PHE A 379 -0.78 -18.46 24.50
C PHE A 379 -1.91 -19.49 24.68
N GLY A 380 -1.87 -20.62 23.99
CA GLY A 380 -2.87 -21.71 24.13
C GLY A 380 -2.44 -22.88 25.00
N ARG A 381 -1.24 -22.87 25.61
CA ARG A 381 -0.71 -24.01 26.39
C ARG A 381 -0.80 -23.86 27.92
N VAL A 382 -1.04 -22.64 28.41
CA VAL A 382 -0.97 -22.36 29.87
C VAL A 382 -2.21 -22.83 30.62
N ASP A 383 -3.37 -22.99 29.99
CA ASP A 383 -4.64 -23.34 30.66
C ASP A 383 -4.93 -24.84 30.75
N ARG A 384 -3.97 -25.75 30.54
CA ARG A 384 -4.17 -27.20 30.70
C ARG A 384 -3.47 -27.80 31.91
N LEU A 385 -2.92 -26.99 32.83
CA LEU A 385 -2.22 -27.44 34.02
C LEU A 385 -2.78 -26.85 35.34
N THR A 386 -4.05 -26.42 35.38
CA THR A 386 -4.78 -26.16 36.62
C THR A 386 -6.09 -26.89 36.66
#